data_b79f1f7683e93f53885cc2678160df10
#
_entry.id   b79f1f7683e93f53885cc2678160df10
#
_cell.length_a   1.000
_cell.length_b   1.000
_cell.length_c   1.000
_cell.angle_alpha   90.00
_cell.angle_beta   90.00
_cell.angle_gamma   90.00
#
_symmetry.space_group_name_H-M   'P 1'
#
loop_
_entity.id
_entity.type
_entity.pdbx_description
1 polymer ?
#
loop_
_entity_poly.entity_id
_entity_poly.type
_entity_poly.pdbx_seq_one_letter_code
_entity_poly.pdbx_strand_id
1 'polypeptide(L)'
;MDPVLGNYDGTDSEVIQQHIDWSLDHGLNWWWMSWWGRDEGPENTNSSDKMIRSFLETEGADRMPFSILYESTGLLEWTDDGTVDLDDPENRSRLRDHFEYFAENFFDQPNYRRIDGKPAVFMYVSRTYTGDIEAALSEAKEAAGEDLYLIGDFVDWEPPSDDDREAIRHYDAITTYNSYKPREDIDEIDFVDRVVSGFEEWQAAADEQNVAFIPEVIPGFDDTEITHVPDRPAHPVLSRDEDRFVDMCERALEYRDETLNAVFLTSFNEWFENSVVEPSESEGTKYLEILRDVLSNE
;
A
#
# COMPACT_ATOMS: atom_id res chain seq x y z
N MET A 1 -14.41 -14.59 7.13
CA MET A 1 -15.36 -13.45 7.14
C MET A 1 -15.82 -13.21 5.70
N ASP A 2 -17.09 -12.89 5.44
CA ASP A 2 -17.64 -12.79 4.08
C ASP A 2 -18.03 -11.34 3.75
N PRO A 3 -17.75 -10.86 2.51
CA PRO A 3 -18.18 -9.54 2.06
C PRO A 3 -19.71 -9.41 2.02
N VAL A 4 -20.26 -8.23 2.33
CA VAL A 4 -21.70 -7.94 2.15
C VAL A 4 -22.13 -8.10 0.69
N LEU A 5 -21.23 -7.86 -0.27
CA LEU A 5 -21.48 -8.07 -1.70
C LEU A 5 -21.38 -9.53 -2.13
N GLY A 6 -21.08 -10.47 -1.19
CA GLY A 6 -20.79 -11.85 -1.52
C GLY A 6 -19.49 -12.00 -2.33
N ASN A 7 -19.34 -13.13 -3.02
CA ASN A 7 -18.22 -13.32 -3.93
C ASN A 7 -18.47 -12.50 -5.21
N TYR A 8 -17.85 -11.34 -5.29
CA TYR A 8 -18.01 -10.42 -6.42
C TYR A 8 -16.87 -10.53 -7.43
N ASP A 9 -17.12 -10.04 -8.64
CA ASP A 9 -16.07 -9.78 -9.64
C ASP A 9 -15.59 -8.32 -9.45
N GLY A 10 -14.30 -8.13 -9.12
CA GLY A 10 -13.70 -6.81 -8.94
C GLY A 10 -13.65 -5.95 -10.21
N THR A 11 -14.06 -6.49 -11.36
CA THR A 11 -14.22 -5.75 -12.63
C THR A 11 -15.66 -5.31 -12.89
N ASP A 12 -16.60 -5.67 -12.01
CA ASP A 12 -18.00 -5.27 -12.14
C ASP A 12 -18.17 -3.79 -11.74
N SER A 13 -18.73 -3.01 -12.65
CA SER A 13 -18.91 -1.57 -12.45
C SER A 13 -19.86 -1.22 -11.28
N GLU A 14 -20.85 -2.05 -10.98
CA GLU A 14 -21.76 -1.82 -9.85
C GLU A 14 -21.02 -2.06 -8.51
N VAL A 15 -20.12 -3.05 -8.47
CA VAL A 15 -19.24 -3.30 -7.32
C VAL A 15 -18.26 -2.14 -7.12
N ILE A 16 -17.61 -1.71 -8.20
CA ILE A 16 -16.65 -0.59 -8.15
C ILE A 16 -17.35 0.69 -7.67
N GLN A 17 -18.54 1.01 -8.18
CA GLN A 17 -19.32 2.17 -7.72
C GLN A 17 -19.65 2.08 -6.24
N GLN A 18 -20.05 0.90 -5.76
CA GLN A 18 -20.36 0.69 -4.34
C GLN A 18 -19.10 0.87 -3.46
N HIS A 19 -17.94 0.40 -3.91
CA HIS A 19 -16.67 0.60 -3.20
C HIS A 19 -16.28 2.08 -3.15
N ILE A 20 -16.48 2.84 -4.25
CA ILE A 20 -16.27 4.29 -4.29
C ILE A 20 -17.19 4.99 -3.29
N ASP A 21 -18.48 4.67 -3.29
CA ASP A 21 -19.45 5.28 -2.40
C ASP A 21 -19.12 4.99 -0.93
N TRP A 22 -18.84 3.74 -0.57
CA TRP A 22 -18.42 3.39 0.79
C TRP A 22 -17.15 4.13 1.22
N SER A 23 -16.17 4.19 0.34
CA SER A 23 -14.90 4.88 0.64
C SER A 23 -15.12 6.36 0.92
N LEU A 24 -15.79 7.07 -0.01
CA LEU A 24 -15.99 8.52 0.11
C LEU A 24 -16.92 8.89 1.28
N ASP A 25 -17.97 8.10 1.52
CA ASP A 25 -18.91 8.33 2.63
C ASP A 25 -18.25 8.16 4.01
N HIS A 26 -17.07 7.49 4.04
CA HIS A 26 -16.35 7.22 5.28
C HIS A 26 -14.94 7.83 5.34
N GLY A 27 -14.63 8.80 4.47
CA GLY A 27 -13.40 9.59 4.55
C GLY A 27 -12.19 8.97 3.85
N LEU A 28 -12.33 7.83 3.20
CA LEU A 28 -11.28 7.27 2.34
C LEU A 28 -11.31 8.01 1.01
N ASN A 29 -10.27 8.77 0.72
CA ASN A 29 -10.25 9.73 -0.39
C ASN A 29 -9.10 9.54 -1.38
N TRP A 30 -8.38 8.43 -1.27
CA TRP A 30 -7.28 8.08 -2.16
C TRP A 30 -7.04 6.57 -2.14
N TRP A 31 -7.19 5.91 -3.30
CA TRP A 31 -6.92 4.49 -3.43
C TRP A 31 -5.51 4.20 -3.93
N TRP A 32 -4.83 3.26 -3.28
CA TRP A 32 -3.65 2.60 -3.79
C TRP A 32 -4.06 1.29 -4.43
N MET A 33 -3.92 1.23 -5.76
CA MET A 33 -4.35 0.06 -6.52
C MET A 33 -3.15 -0.85 -6.79
N SER A 34 -3.18 -2.03 -6.19
CA SER A 34 -2.16 -3.05 -6.31
C SER A 34 -2.01 -3.51 -7.77
N TRP A 35 -0.81 -3.36 -8.34
CA TRP A 35 -0.53 -3.73 -9.72
C TRP A 35 0.54 -4.82 -9.80
N TRP A 36 0.14 -6.01 -10.25
CA TRP A 36 0.93 -7.23 -10.36
C TRP A 36 1.42 -7.51 -11.79
N GLY A 37 1.35 -6.57 -12.69
CA GLY A 37 1.77 -6.71 -14.07
C GLY A 37 0.64 -6.52 -15.08
N ARG A 38 1.04 -6.45 -16.35
CA ARG A 38 0.12 -6.29 -17.47
C ARG A 38 -0.73 -7.53 -17.67
N ASP A 39 -1.96 -7.33 -18.16
CA ASP A 39 -2.79 -8.44 -18.67
C ASP A 39 -2.28 -8.85 -20.06
N GLU A 40 -1.33 -9.77 -20.09
CA GLU A 40 -0.68 -10.25 -21.33
C GLU A 40 -1.30 -11.56 -21.81
N GLY A 41 -2.53 -11.50 -22.31
CA GLY A 41 -3.15 -12.58 -23.08
C GLY A 41 -3.96 -13.59 -22.25
N PRO A 42 -4.57 -14.59 -22.91
CA PRO A 42 -5.64 -15.42 -22.34
C PRO A 42 -5.20 -16.40 -21.24
N GLU A 43 -3.92 -16.55 -21.01
CA GLU A 43 -3.38 -17.40 -19.93
C GLU A 43 -2.92 -16.59 -18.70
N ASN A 44 -2.86 -15.26 -18.82
CA ASN A 44 -2.51 -14.41 -17.70
C ASN A 44 -3.77 -14.14 -16.86
N THR A 45 -3.83 -14.78 -15.70
CA THR A 45 -4.90 -14.59 -14.72
C THR A 45 -4.66 -13.36 -13.85
N ASN A 46 -3.67 -12.51 -14.19
CA ASN A 46 -3.39 -11.30 -13.44
C ASN A 46 -4.49 -10.28 -13.67
N SER A 47 -5.45 -10.28 -12.76
CA SER A 47 -6.64 -9.45 -12.84
C SER A 47 -6.39 -7.98 -12.46
N SER A 48 -5.22 -7.65 -11.88
CA SER A 48 -4.99 -6.32 -11.31
C SER A 48 -5.01 -5.20 -12.35
N ASP A 49 -4.31 -5.36 -13.48
CA ASP A 49 -4.34 -4.38 -14.58
C ASP A 49 -5.75 -4.24 -15.16
N LYS A 50 -6.46 -5.36 -15.34
CA LYS A 50 -7.84 -5.37 -15.79
C LYS A 50 -8.77 -4.66 -14.79
N MET A 51 -8.59 -4.87 -13.49
CA MET A 51 -9.40 -4.18 -12.46
C MET A 51 -9.18 -2.67 -12.49
N ILE A 52 -7.93 -2.21 -12.63
CA ILE A 52 -7.62 -0.78 -12.75
C ILE A 52 -8.29 -0.19 -14.00
N ARG A 53 -8.22 -0.88 -15.14
CA ARG A 53 -8.90 -0.44 -16.38
C ARG A 53 -10.42 -0.40 -16.23
N SER A 54 -11.01 -1.44 -15.60
CA SER A 54 -12.45 -1.46 -15.33
C SER A 54 -12.87 -0.35 -14.38
N PHE A 55 -12.04 -0.03 -13.37
CA PHE A 55 -12.26 1.14 -12.53
C PHE A 55 -12.28 2.44 -13.36
N LEU A 56 -11.29 2.65 -14.22
CA LEU A 56 -11.22 3.86 -15.06
C LEU A 56 -12.38 4.00 -16.05
N GLU A 57 -12.97 2.90 -16.48
CA GLU A 57 -14.14 2.86 -17.38
C GLU A 57 -15.48 3.01 -16.64
N THR A 58 -15.48 2.91 -15.30
CA THR A 58 -16.67 2.94 -14.47
C THR A 58 -17.17 4.38 -14.31
N GLU A 59 -18.49 4.59 -14.45
CA GLU A 59 -19.13 5.90 -14.20
C GLU A 59 -18.88 6.35 -12.75
N GLY A 60 -18.38 7.57 -12.57
CA GLY A 60 -18.07 8.12 -11.25
C GLY A 60 -16.70 7.77 -10.70
N ALA A 61 -15.84 7.04 -11.46
CA ALA A 61 -14.47 6.78 -11.07
C ALA A 61 -13.65 8.06 -10.85
N ASP A 62 -13.99 9.13 -11.58
CA ASP A 62 -13.36 10.45 -11.45
C ASP A 62 -13.53 11.09 -10.05
N ARG A 63 -14.47 10.59 -9.24
CA ARG A 63 -14.65 11.02 -7.85
C ARG A 63 -13.59 10.46 -6.90
N MET A 64 -12.96 9.34 -7.27
CA MET A 64 -11.99 8.64 -6.43
C MET A 64 -10.57 8.82 -6.99
N PRO A 65 -9.73 9.63 -6.34
CA PRO A 65 -8.29 9.67 -6.65
C PRO A 65 -7.63 8.32 -6.45
N PHE A 66 -6.72 7.96 -7.34
CA PHE A 66 -5.97 6.71 -7.22
C PHE A 66 -4.49 6.87 -7.57
N SER A 67 -3.71 5.91 -7.14
CA SER A 67 -2.31 5.72 -7.49
C SER A 67 -1.99 4.23 -7.63
N ILE A 68 -0.90 3.92 -8.28
CA ILE A 68 -0.40 2.56 -8.39
C ILE A 68 0.41 2.18 -7.16
N LEU A 69 0.09 1.02 -6.59
CA LEU A 69 0.96 0.27 -5.69
C LEU A 69 1.70 -0.77 -6.54
N TYR A 70 3.00 -0.58 -6.71
CA TYR A 70 3.86 -1.45 -7.52
C TYR A 70 4.29 -2.68 -6.74
N GLU A 71 3.81 -3.85 -7.14
CA GLU A 71 4.02 -5.13 -6.46
C GLU A 71 5.35 -5.77 -6.83
N SER A 72 6.42 -5.25 -6.27
CA SER A 72 7.79 -5.68 -6.57
C SER A 72 8.01 -7.18 -6.42
N THR A 73 7.31 -7.81 -5.46
CA THR A 73 7.43 -9.26 -5.18
C THR A 73 7.03 -10.16 -6.35
N GLY A 74 6.12 -9.72 -7.20
CA GLY A 74 5.65 -10.46 -8.37
C GLY A 74 6.28 -10.01 -9.69
N LEU A 75 6.98 -8.88 -9.68
CA LEU A 75 7.42 -8.19 -10.88
C LEU A 75 8.92 -8.17 -11.10
N LEU A 76 9.69 -8.25 -10.02
CA LEU A 76 11.15 -8.22 -10.05
C LEU A 76 11.73 -9.56 -9.63
N GLU A 77 12.92 -9.87 -10.13
CA GLU A 77 13.65 -11.07 -9.73
C GLU A 77 14.29 -10.88 -8.36
N TRP A 78 14.13 -11.87 -7.52
CA TRP A 78 14.69 -11.91 -6.17
C TRP A 78 15.96 -12.72 -6.14
N THR A 79 16.93 -12.27 -5.35
CA THR A 79 18.13 -13.05 -5.04
C THR A 79 17.82 -14.16 -4.04
N ASP A 80 18.73 -15.13 -3.92
CA ASP A 80 18.64 -16.20 -2.90
C ASP A 80 18.65 -15.66 -1.45
N ASP A 81 19.19 -14.45 -1.25
CA ASP A 81 19.27 -13.78 0.05
C ASP A 81 17.98 -12.98 0.40
N GLY A 82 16.96 -13.03 -0.45
CA GLY A 82 15.67 -12.36 -0.21
C GLY A 82 15.73 -10.84 -0.45
N THR A 83 16.55 -10.38 -1.36
CA THR A 83 16.66 -8.99 -1.81
C THR A 83 16.34 -8.84 -3.28
N VAL A 84 16.06 -7.63 -3.73
CA VAL A 84 15.92 -7.28 -5.15
C VAL A 84 17.15 -6.48 -5.56
N ASP A 85 18.00 -7.08 -6.38
CA ASP A 85 19.21 -6.41 -6.87
C ASP A 85 18.85 -5.49 -8.05
N LEU A 86 18.97 -4.18 -7.84
CA LEU A 86 18.75 -3.16 -8.87
C LEU A 86 19.99 -2.90 -9.75
N ASP A 87 21.11 -3.59 -9.53
CA ASP A 87 22.19 -3.67 -10.49
C ASP A 87 21.96 -4.75 -11.55
N ASP A 88 21.00 -5.67 -11.32
CA ASP A 88 20.59 -6.64 -12.32
C ASP A 88 19.94 -5.93 -13.53
N PRO A 89 20.49 -6.11 -14.76
CA PRO A 89 19.95 -5.47 -15.95
C PRO A 89 18.50 -5.85 -16.28
N GLU A 90 18.05 -7.04 -15.87
CA GLU A 90 16.67 -7.49 -16.09
C GLU A 90 15.72 -6.74 -15.17
N ASN A 91 16.03 -6.59 -13.89
CA ASN A 91 15.25 -5.80 -12.96
C ASN A 91 15.15 -4.33 -13.39
N ARG A 92 16.27 -3.72 -13.83
CA ARG A 92 16.26 -2.36 -14.38
C ARG A 92 15.40 -2.25 -15.64
N SER A 93 15.49 -3.24 -16.55
CA SER A 93 14.66 -3.24 -17.76
C SER A 93 13.18 -3.32 -17.41
N ARG A 94 12.81 -4.21 -16.51
CA ARG A 94 11.42 -4.37 -16.06
C ARG A 94 10.89 -3.09 -15.41
N LEU A 95 11.66 -2.45 -14.53
CA LEU A 95 11.27 -1.17 -13.94
C LEU A 95 10.98 -0.11 -15.02
N ARG A 96 11.88 0.10 -15.97
CA ARG A 96 11.68 1.06 -17.07
C ARG A 96 10.42 0.74 -17.87
N ASP A 97 10.26 -0.53 -18.30
CA ASP A 97 9.13 -0.96 -19.12
C ASP A 97 7.79 -0.79 -18.39
N HIS A 98 7.77 -1.01 -17.08
CA HIS A 98 6.58 -0.83 -16.26
C HIS A 98 6.25 0.65 -16.04
N PHE A 99 7.24 1.51 -15.80
CA PHE A 99 7.00 2.92 -15.57
C PHE A 99 6.65 3.66 -16.87
N GLU A 100 7.23 3.28 -18.01
CA GLU A 100 6.77 3.72 -19.33
C GLU A 100 5.29 3.35 -19.55
N TYR A 101 4.92 2.11 -19.21
CA TYR A 101 3.54 1.66 -19.29
C TYR A 101 2.58 2.45 -18.38
N PHE A 102 2.99 2.81 -17.17
CA PHE A 102 2.16 3.65 -16.30
C PHE A 102 1.95 5.05 -16.87
N ALA A 103 2.99 5.65 -17.44
CA ALA A 103 2.88 6.95 -18.10
C ALA A 103 1.92 6.90 -19.29
N GLU A 104 2.00 5.86 -20.10
CA GLU A 104 1.12 5.70 -21.27
C GLU A 104 -0.34 5.42 -20.92
N ASN A 105 -0.64 4.81 -19.76
CA ASN A 105 -1.98 4.29 -19.47
C ASN A 105 -2.66 4.94 -18.26
N PHE A 106 -1.89 5.41 -17.26
CA PHE A 106 -2.46 5.80 -15.97
C PHE A 106 -2.15 7.24 -15.54
N PHE A 107 -0.92 7.74 -15.72
CA PHE A 107 -0.51 9.02 -15.14
C PHE A 107 -1.27 10.24 -15.70
N ASP A 108 -1.77 10.16 -16.92
CA ASP A 108 -2.58 11.22 -17.56
C ASP A 108 -4.07 11.15 -17.22
N GLN A 109 -4.50 10.17 -16.42
CA GLN A 109 -5.89 10.10 -15.96
C GLN A 109 -6.23 11.28 -15.04
N PRO A 110 -7.38 11.92 -15.19
CA PRO A 110 -7.73 13.14 -14.45
C PRO A 110 -7.80 12.93 -12.93
N ASN A 111 -8.05 11.71 -12.48
CA ASN A 111 -8.10 11.30 -11.07
C ASN A 111 -6.85 10.55 -10.60
N TYR A 112 -5.78 10.48 -11.42
CA TYR A 112 -4.50 9.98 -10.92
C TYR A 112 -3.92 10.97 -9.91
N ARG A 113 -3.57 10.47 -8.72
CA ARG A 113 -3.08 11.36 -7.65
C ARG A 113 -1.70 11.89 -7.97
N ARG A 114 -1.57 13.22 -7.91
CA ARG A 114 -0.29 13.93 -8.01
C ARG A 114 -0.01 14.67 -6.71
N ILE A 115 1.23 14.61 -6.28
CA ILE A 115 1.76 15.36 -5.15
C ILE A 115 2.83 16.29 -5.72
N ASP A 116 2.72 17.58 -5.46
CA ASP A 116 3.59 18.60 -6.04
C ASP A 116 3.70 18.54 -7.58
N GLY A 117 2.61 18.11 -8.23
CA GLY A 117 2.54 17.95 -9.69
C GLY A 117 3.11 16.63 -10.23
N LYS A 118 3.74 15.80 -9.39
CA LYS A 118 4.34 14.50 -9.75
C LYS A 118 3.36 13.37 -9.52
N PRO A 119 3.20 12.40 -10.45
CA PRO A 119 2.41 11.19 -10.21
C PRO A 119 2.95 10.42 -9.01
N ALA A 120 2.07 10.02 -8.08
CA ALA A 120 2.48 9.26 -6.91
C ALA A 120 2.49 7.76 -7.19
N VAL A 121 3.58 7.08 -6.84
CA VAL A 121 3.72 5.61 -6.94
C VAL A 121 4.26 5.06 -5.63
N PHE A 122 3.57 4.05 -5.08
CA PHE A 122 4.02 3.31 -3.93
C PHE A 122 4.84 2.10 -4.36
N MET A 123 6.05 1.95 -3.81
CA MET A 123 7.00 0.89 -4.14
C MET A 123 6.99 -0.15 -3.03
N TYR A 124 6.20 -1.22 -3.21
CA TYR A 124 6.08 -2.29 -2.22
C TYR A 124 7.40 -3.02 -1.98
N VAL A 125 7.68 -3.33 -0.73
CA VAL A 125 8.91 -3.97 -0.21
C VAL A 125 10.23 -3.31 -0.65
N SER A 126 10.21 -2.02 -0.92
CA SER A 126 11.40 -1.28 -1.37
C SER A 126 12.57 -1.31 -0.37
N ARG A 127 12.32 -1.63 0.90
CA ARG A 127 13.35 -1.90 1.91
C ARG A 127 14.28 -3.07 1.53
N THR A 128 13.83 -3.96 0.65
CA THR A 128 14.63 -5.09 0.17
C THR A 128 15.51 -4.76 -1.03
N TYR A 129 15.42 -3.53 -1.57
CA TYR A 129 16.21 -3.13 -2.72
C TYR A 129 17.68 -2.95 -2.38
N THR A 130 18.53 -3.45 -3.26
CA THR A 130 19.99 -3.35 -3.16
C THR A 130 20.57 -2.86 -4.49
N GLY A 131 21.89 -2.61 -4.54
CA GLY A 131 22.57 -2.07 -5.72
C GLY A 131 22.41 -0.56 -5.85
N ASP A 132 22.51 -0.03 -7.07
CA ASP A 132 22.40 1.40 -7.35
C ASP A 132 20.94 1.82 -7.48
N ILE A 133 20.27 2.00 -6.31
CA ILE A 133 18.87 2.39 -6.20
C ILE A 133 18.62 3.73 -6.91
N GLU A 134 19.52 4.70 -6.74
CA GLU A 134 19.39 6.04 -7.33
C GLU A 134 19.34 5.95 -8.87
N ALA A 135 20.29 5.22 -9.46
CA ALA A 135 20.34 5.06 -10.90
C ALA A 135 19.09 4.33 -11.42
N ALA A 136 18.65 3.25 -10.77
CA ALA A 136 17.48 2.48 -11.18
C ALA A 136 16.19 3.31 -11.16
N LEU A 137 15.96 4.06 -10.06
CA LEU A 137 14.78 4.93 -9.94
C LEU A 137 14.86 6.13 -10.90
N SER A 138 16.05 6.67 -11.17
CA SER A 138 16.24 7.71 -12.18
C SER A 138 15.90 7.21 -13.59
N GLU A 139 16.35 6.01 -13.95
CA GLU A 139 16.02 5.39 -15.23
C GLU A 139 14.51 5.13 -15.37
N ALA A 140 13.83 4.75 -14.30
CA ALA A 140 12.38 4.57 -14.28
C ALA A 140 11.64 5.91 -14.51
N LYS A 141 12.08 6.99 -13.84
CA LYS A 141 11.55 8.35 -14.07
C LYS A 141 11.78 8.84 -15.50
N GLU A 142 12.98 8.59 -16.06
CA GLU A 142 13.28 8.91 -17.47
C GLU A 142 12.35 8.15 -18.43
N ALA A 143 12.08 6.88 -18.18
CA ALA A 143 11.17 6.05 -18.98
C ALA A 143 9.72 6.55 -18.89
N ALA A 144 9.29 6.98 -17.73
CA ALA A 144 7.98 7.63 -17.53
C ALA A 144 7.87 9.00 -18.23
N GLY A 145 8.99 9.62 -18.57
CA GLY A 145 9.04 10.93 -19.23
C GLY A 145 8.72 12.13 -18.34
N GLU A 146 8.55 11.90 -17.03
CA GLU A 146 8.29 12.93 -16.02
C GLU A 146 8.84 12.53 -14.65
N ASP A 147 9.00 13.51 -13.75
CA ASP A 147 9.40 13.24 -12.36
C ASP A 147 8.23 12.62 -11.58
N LEU A 148 8.55 11.72 -10.66
CA LEU A 148 7.58 10.96 -9.89
C LEU A 148 7.70 11.25 -8.40
N TYR A 149 6.59 11.18 -7.69
CA TYR A 149 6.56 11.16 -6.23
C TYR A 149 6.59 9.69 -5.77
N LEU A 150 7.76 9.24 -5.33
CA LEU A 150 7.96 7.84 -4.95
C LEU A 150 7.76 7.67 -3.45
N ILE A 151 6.92 6.72 -3.06
CA ILE A 151 6.68 6.35 -1.67
C ILE A 151 7.25 4.95 -1.44
N GLY A 152 8.19 4.84 -0.50
CA GLY A 152 8.86 3.60 -0.19
C GLY A 152 8.20 2.84 0.94
N ASP A 153 8.19 1.51 0.83
CA ASP A 153 7.76 0.58 1.88
C ASP A 153 8.97 0.20 2.74
N PHE A 154 9.13 0.88 3.87
CA PHE A 154 10.30 0.76 4.73
C PHE A 154 9.98 0.48 6.19
N VAL A 155 8.92 1.09 6.72
CA VAL A 155 8.66 1.15 8.16
C VAL A 155 8.51 -0.25 8.76
N ASP A 156 9.24 -0.50 9.83
CA ASP A 156 9.26 -1.78 10.55
C ASP A 156 9.28 -1.53 12.07
N TRP A 157 9.15 -2.58 12.85
CA TRP A 157 9.27 -2.53 14.31
C TRP A 157 10.70 -2.41 14.80
N GLU A 158 11.67 -2.78 13.96
CA GLU A 158 13.06 -2.54 14.23
C GLU A 158 13.43 -1.09 13.86
N PRO A 159 14.27 -0.43 14.64
CA PRO A 159 14.77 0.89 14.28
C PRO A 159 15.46 0.86 12.91
N PRO A 160 15.37 1.97 12.13
CA PRO A 160 16.06 2.05 10.86
C PRO A 160 17.60 1.89 11.06
N SER A 161 18.17 0.97 10.30
CA SER A 161 19.63 0.79 10.21
C SER A 161 20.29 1.95 9.45
N ASP A 162 21.64 1.97 9.42
CA ASP A 162 22.36 2.95 8.61
C ASP A 162 22.08 2.76 7.12
N ASP A 163 21.91 1.51 6.66
CA ASP A 163 21.57 1.20 5.27
C ASP A 163 20.13 1.65 4.94
N ASP A 164 19.17 1.47 5.84
CA ASP A 164 17.81 2.00 5.68
C ASP A 164 17.83 3.53 5.56
N ARG A 165 18.58 4.24 6.42
CA ARG A 165 18.71 5.71 6.38
C ARG A 165 19.33 6.21 5.06
N GLU A 166 20.25 5.46 4.49
CA GLU A 166 20.82 5.76 3.18
C GLU A 166 19.79 5.51 2.06
N ALA A 167 19.00 4.42 2.15
CA ALA A 167 18.05 4.02 1.13
C ALA A 167 16.83 4.95 1.07
N ILE A 168 16.27 5.37 2.22
CA ILE A 168 15.05 6.22 2.25
C ILE A 168 15.24 7.56 1.56
N ARG A 169 16.45 8.11 1.48
CA ARG A 169 16.72 9.39 0.80
C ARG A 169 16.38 9.40 -0.70
N HIS A 170 16.20 8.23 -1.32
CA HIS A 170 15.83 8.10 -2.74
C HIS A 170 14.33 8.20 -2.99
N TYR A 171 13.54 8.35 -1.93
CA TYR A 171 12.08 8.45 -1.95
C TYR A 171 11.61 9.82 -1.50
N ASP A 172 10.42 10.23 -1.94
CA ASP A 172 9.79 11.49 -1.50
C ASP A 172 9.03 11.30 -0.18
N ALA A 173 8.56 10.07 0.09
CA ALA A 173 7.93 9.68 1.35
C ALA A 173 8.24 8.21 1.69
N ILE A 174 8.04 7.83 2.95
CA ILE A 174 8.07 6.44 3.39
C ILE A 174 6.82 6.07 4.18
N THR A 175 6.45 4.80 4.11
CA THR A 175 5.35 4.18 4.87
C THR A 175 5.64 2.70 5.06
N THR A 176 4.64 1.91 5.44
CA THR A 176 4.67 0.45 5.35
C THR A 176 3.36 -0.06 4.76
N TYR A 177 3.43 -1.17 4.03
CA TYR A 177 2.28 -2.01 3.79
C TYR A 177 2.27 -3.10 4.85
N ASN A 178 1.28 -3.05 5.73
CA ASN A 178 1.10 -4.00 6.81
C ASN A 178 2.12 -3.84 7.97
N SER A 179 1.80 -2.93 8.90
CA SER A 179 2.53 -2.74 10.16
C SER A 179 2.49 -3.97 11.07
N TYR A 180 1.59 -4.92 10.80
CA TYR A 180 1.60 -6.22 11.43
C TYR A 180 2.63 -7.13 10.75
N LYS A 181 3.84 -7.19 11.32
CA LYS A 181 4.82 -8.18 10.88
C LYS A 181 4.72 -9.42 11.76
N PRO A 182 4.49 -10.58 11.13
CA PRO A 182 4.31 -11.82 11.88
C PRO A 182 5.58 -12.20 12.64
N ARG A 183 5.58 -11.96 13.93
CA ARG A 183 6.62 -12.40 14.85
C ARG A 183 6.03 -13.31 15.91
N GLU A 184 6.76 -14.35 16.29
CA GLU A 184 6.32 -15.34 17.29
C GLU A 184 6.10 -14.75 18.69
N ASP A 185 6.60 -13.52 18.95
CA ASP A 185 6.61 -12.85 20.24
C ASP A 185 5.62 -11.66 20.37
N ILE A 186 4.65 -11.55 19.42
CA ILE A 186 3.64 -10.49 19.50
C ILE A 186 2.64 -10.78 20.60
N ASP A 187 2.58 -9.86 21.56
CA ASP A 187 1.44 -9.71 22.44
C ASP A 187 0.48 -8.67 21.82
N GLU A 188 -0.75 -9.08 21.48
CA GLU A 188 -1.78 -8.17 20.94
C GLU A 188 -2.04 -6.95 21.83
N ILE A 189 -1.80 -7.07 23.12
CA ILE A 189 -2.00 -5.99 24.10
C ILE A 189 -1.04 -4.83 23.85
N ASP A 190 0.20 -5.13 23.44
CA ASP A 190 1.25 -4.13 23.23
C ASP A 190 1.43 -3.75 21.75
N PHE A 191 0.55 -4.25 20.86
CA PHE A 191 0.68 -4.07 19.41
C PHE A 191 0.75 -2.60 19.00
N VAL A 192 -0.22 -1.78 19.43
CA VAL A 192 -0.27 -0.35 19.06
C VAL A 192 0.95 0.40 19.59
N ASP A 193 1.36 0.13 20.84
CA ASP A 193 2.56 0.75 21.42
C ASP A 193 3.82 0.41 20.63
N ARG A 194 3.92 -0.82 20.14
CA ARG A 194 5.04 -1.25 19.30
C ARG A 194 5.06 -0.54 17.94
N VAL A 195 3.91 -0.48 17.26
CA VAL A 195 3.79 0.20 15.97
C VAL A 195 4.12 1.68 16.11
N VAL A 196 3.56 2.34 17.11
CA VAL A 196 3.78 3.78 17.35
C VAL A 196 5.25 4.06 17.73
N SER A 197 5.87 3.19 18.51
CA SER A 197 7.33 3.31 18.76
C SER A 197 8.15 3.22 17.46
N GLY A 198 7.74 2.35 16.54
CA GLY A 198 8.33 2.28 15.20
C GLY A 198 8.11 3.58 14.42
N PHE A 199 6.91 4.15 14.47
CA PHE A 199 6.62 5.42 13.80
C PHE A 199 7.54 6.55 14.28
N GLU A 200 7.75 6.67 15.60
CA GLU A 200 8.64 7.68 16.16
C GLU A 200 10.07 7.57 15.62
N GLU A 201 10.60 6.35 15.55
CA GLU A 201 11.98 6.10 15.11
C GLU A 201 12.13 6.30 13.58
N TRP A 202 11.16 5.83 12.79
CA TRP A 202 11.20 5.96 11.34
C TRP A 202 10.87 7.39 10.87
N GLN A 203 9.94 8.09 11.54
CA GLN A 203 9.70 9.52 11.27
C GLN A 203 10.96 10.34 11.53
N ALA A 204 11.65 10.10 12.65
CA ALA A 204 12.91 10.81 12.94
C ALA A 204 13.98 10.57 11.86
N ALA A 205 14.06 9.35 11.33
CA ALA A 205 14.99 9.03 10.24
C ALA A 205 14.57 9.68 8.92
N ALA A 206 13.29 9.75 8.63
CA ALA A 206 12.74 10.43 7.45
C ALA A 206 13.01 11.94 7.51
N ASP A 207 12.79 12.56 8.66
CA ASP A 207 13.07 13.99 8.90
C ASP A 207 14.53 14.36 8.66
N GLU A 208 15.47 13.50 9.10
CA GLU A 208 16.91 13.67 8.85
C GLU A 208 17.26 13.74 7.36
N GLN A 209 16.46 13.09 6.52
CA GLN A 209 16.66 13.01 5.06
C GLN A 209 15.74 13.97 4.27
N ASN A 210 14.88 14.74 4.94
CA ASN A 210 13.81 15.55 4.34
C ASN A 210 12.83 14.71 3.49
N VAL A 211 12.46 13.54 3.97
CA VAL A 211 11.51 12.61 3.39
C VAL A 211 10.24 12.65 4.24
N ALA A 212 9.06 12.69 3.61
CA ALA A 212 7.80 12.67 4.34
C ALA A 212 7.54 11.30 4.99
N PHE A 213 6.82 11.29 6.10
CA PHE A 213 6.42 10.06 6.77
C PHE A 213 4.91 9.89 6.72
N ILE A 214 4.44 8.71 6.32
CA ILE A 214 3.02 8.36 6.27
C ILE A 214 2.79 7.20 7.25
N PRO A 215 2.14 7.42 8.39
CA PRO A 215 1.79 6.35 9.31
C PRO A 215 0.74 5.42 8.69
N GLU A 216 0.78 4.15 9.04
CA GLU A 216 -0.16 3.13 8.56
C GLU A 216 -1.05 2.64 9.70
N VAL A 217 -2.28 2.27 9.36
CA VAL A 217 -3.25 1.65 10.26
C VAL A 217 -3.80 0.36 9.68
N ILE A 218 -4.02 -0.64 10.56
CA ILE A 218 -4.53 -1.96 10.19
C ILE A 218 -5.58 -2.44 11.20
N PRO A 219 -6.78 -2.89 10.76
CA PRO A 219 -7.86 -3.30 11.66
C PRO A 219 -7.63 -4.67 12.32
N GLY A 220 -6.81 -5.51 11.71
CA GLY A 220 -6.48 -6.85 12.14
C GLY A 220 -5.75 -7.59 11.02
N PHE A 221 -5.25 -8.81 11.31
CA PHE A 221 -4.55 -9.64 10.34
C PHE A 221 -4.76 -11.12 10.65
N ASP A 222 -5.19 -11.89 9.66
CA ASP A 222 -5.33 -13.35 9.75
C ASP A 222 -5.21 -13.98 8.35
N ASP A 223 -4.05 -14.55 8.07
CA ASP A 223 -3.76 -15.23 6.80
C ASP A 223 -3.81 -16.76 6.90
N THR A 224 -4.40 -17.29 7.97
CA THR A 224 -4.48 -18.75 8.21
C THR A 224 -5.28 -19.50 7.16
N GLU A 225 -6.16 -18.82 6.43
CA GLU A 225 -6.94 -19.40 5.33
C GLU A 225 -6.23 -19.36 3.97
N ILE A 226 -5.04 -18.74 3.87
CA ILE A 226 -4.24 -18.74 2.64
C ILE A 226 -3.59 -20.11 2.43
N THR A 227 -4.33 -21.02 1.77
CA THR A 227 -3.89 -22.40 1.55
C THR A 227 -3.33 -22.67 0.16
N HIS A 228 -3.44 -21.71 -0.74
CA HIS A 228 -3.00 -21.84 -2.14
C HIS A 228 -1.49 -21.63 -2.34
N VAL A 229 -0.79 -21.10 -1.34
CA VAL A 229 0.67 -20.94 -1.34
C VAL A 229 1.28 -22.13 -0.60
N PRO A 230 1.94 -23.08 -1.30
CA PRO A 230 2.56 -24.23 -0.65
C PRO A 230 3.63 -23.79 0.37
N ASP A 231 3.66 -24.49 1.51
CA ASP A 231 4.66 -24.31 2.56
C ASP A 231 4.71 -22.90 3.18
N ARG A 232 3.67 -22.06 2.99
CA ARG A 232 3.57 -20.77 3.69
C ARG A 232 3.48 -21.03 5.21
N PRO A 233 4.36 -20.45 6.02
CA PRO A 233 4.26 -20.56 7.46
C PRO A 233 2.97 -19.88 7.94
N ALA A 234 2.29 -20.46 8.92
CA ALA A 234 1.19 -19.78 9.59
C ALA A 234 1.76 -18.60 10.40
N HIS A 235 1.19 -17.43 10.21
CA HIS A 235 1.54 -16.26 10.97
C HIS A 235 0.65 -16.14 12.21
N PRO A 236 1.11 -15.52 13.31
CA PRO A 236 0.25 -15.18 14.43
C PRO A 236 -0.93 -14.32 13.96
N VAL A 237 -2.09 -14.53 14.56
CA VAL A 237 -3.30 -13.76 14.21
C VAL A 237 -3.32 -12.49 15.07
N LEU A 238 -3.53 -11.34 14.42
CA LEU A 238 -3.95 -10.11 15.08
C LEU A 238 -5.47 -10.05 14.99
N SER A 239 -6.15 -10.34 16.12
CA SER A 239 -7.62 -10.33 16.16
C SER A 239 -8.16 -8.95 15.75
N ARG A 240 -9.37 -8.92 15.22
CA ARG A 240 -10.05 -7.64 14.94
C ARG A 240 -10.66 -7.12 16.25
N ASP A 241 -10.25 -5.93 16.65
CA ASP A 241 -10.69 -5.27 17.89
C ASP A 241 -10.92 -3.78 17.62
N GLU A 242 -12.14 -3.31 17.94
CA GLU A 242 -12.57 -1.94 17.63
C GLU A 242 -11.81 -0.89 18.45
N ASP A 243 -11.66 -1.14 19.77
CA ASP A 243 -11.01 -0.19 20.67
C ASP A 243 -9.53 -0.04 20.31
N ARG A 244 -8.87 -1.14 19.94
CA ARG A 244 -7.49 -1.12 19.48
C ARG A 244 -7.36 -0.39 18.13
N PHE A 245 -8.30 -0.58 17.21
CA PHE A 245 -8.24 0.11 15.91
C PHE A 245 -8.48 1.61 16.07
N VAL A 246 -9.39 2.02 16.97
CA VAL A 246 -9.57 3.45 17.31
C VAL A 246 -8.29 4.04 17.88
N ASP A 247 -7.67 3.39 18.89
CA ASP A 247 -6.41 3.86 19.49
C ASP A 247 -5.30 3.97 18.45
N MET A 248 -5.18 2.99 17.57
CA MET A 248 -4.19 3.02 16.48
C MET A 248 -4.43 4.18 15.51
N CYS A 249 -5.68 4.41 15.09
CA CYS A 249 -6.02 5.52 14.20
C CYS A 249 -5.74 6.88 14.85
N GLU A 250 -6.17 7.08 16.10
CA GLU A 250 -5.94 8.33 16.85
C GLU A 250 -4.45 8.63 16.98
N ARG A 251 -3.66 7.63 17.34
CA ARG A 251 -2.20 7.79 17.50
C ARG A 251 -1.48 7.98 16.16
N ALA A 252 -1.90 7.30 15.11
CA ALA A 252 -1.33 7.50 13.77
C ALA A 252 -1.49 8.94 13.28
N LEU A 253 -2.62 9.60 13.62
CA LEU A 253 -2.86 10.99 13.25
C LEU A 253 -1.81 11.96 13.83
N GLU A 254 -1.17 11.62 14.95
CA GLU A 254 -0.14 12.45 15.59
C GLU A 254 1.19 12.45 14.80
N TYR A 255 1.40 11.43 13.93
CA TYR A 255 2.63 11.24 13.15
C TYR A 255 2.50 11.65 11.68
N ARG A 256 1.37 12.23 11.28
CA ARG A 256 1.18 12.69 9.90
C ARG A 256 2.17 13.79 9.53
N ASP A 257 2.74 13.70 8.34
CA ASP A 257 3.45 14.81 7.73
C ASP A 257 2.52 16.03 7.58
N GLU A 258 2.96 17.23 8.00
CA GLU A 258 2.13 18.44 8.00
C GLU A 258 1.70 18.87 6.59
N THR A 259 2.48 18.53 5.56
CA THR A 259 2.22 18.93 4.17
C THR A 259 1.38 17.91 3.45
N LEU A 260 1.75 16.61 3.56
CA LEU A 260 1.08 15.51 2.89
C LEU A 260 -0.25 15.16 3.55
N ASN A 261 -0.33 15.29 4.87
CA ASN A 261 -1.51 15.06 5.72
C ASN A 261 -2.24 13.75 5.37
N ALA A 262 -1.51 12.65 5.32
CA ALA A 262 -2.01 11.34 4.91
C ALA A 262 -1.78 10.29 5.99
N VAL A 263 -2.70 9.34 6.09
CA VAL A 263 -2.57 8.05 6.80
C VAL A 263 -2.83 6.95 5.79
N PHE A 264 -1.99 5.93 5.78
CA PHE A 264 -2.16 4.75 4.94
C PHE A 264 -3.01 3.70 5.66
N LEU A 265 -3.92 3.05 4.94
CA LEU A 265 -4.76 1.98 5.48
C LEU A 265 -4.45 0.66 4.78
N THR A 266 -4.04 -0.34 5.51
CA THR A 266 -4.00 -1.72 5.08
C THR A 266 -5.17 -2.47 5.71
N SER A 267 -6.25 -2.77 4.96
CA SER A 267 -6.54 -2.45 3.59
C SER A 267 -8.04 -2.14 3.41
N PHE A 268 -8.46 -1.75 2.21
CA PHE A 268 -9.89 -1.67 1.92
C PHE A 268 -10.49 -3.08 1.78
N ASN A 269 -9.90 -3.95 0.95
CA ASN A 269 -10.50 -5.24 0.56
C ASN A 269 -9.53 -6.44 0.43
N GLU A 270 -8.46 -6.47 1.24
CA GLU A 270 -7.58 -7.65 1.30
C GLU A 270 -8.20 -8.75 2.19
N TRP A 271 -9.15 -9.47 1.60
CA TRP A 271 -9.94 -10.49 2.29
C TRP A 271 -9.11 -11.71 2.71
N PHE A 272 -8.06 -12.03 1.96
CA PHE A 272 -7.22 -13.20 2.26
C PHE A 272 -6.38 -13.03 3.52
N GLU A 273 -6.09 -11.79 3.90
CA GLU A 273 -5.35 -11.44 5.11
C GLU A 273 -6.27 -10.95 6.24
N ASN A 274 -7.57 -10.88 5.97
CA ASN A 274 -8.57 -10.39 6.94
C ASN A 274 -8.27 -8.98 7.49
N SER A 275 -7.48 -8.19 6.76
CA SER A 275 -7.08 -6.81 7.08
C SER A 275 -8.03 -5.76 6.49
N VAL A 276 -9.27 -6.15 6.21
CA VAL A 276 -10.23 -5.36 5.42
C VAL A 276 -11.05 -4.39 6.26
N VAL A 277 -11.44 -3.26 5.66
CA VAL A 277 -12.51 -2.39 6.18
C VAL A 277 -13.75 -2.39 5.29
N GLU A 278 -13.71 -3.03 4.12
CA GLU A 278 -14.88 -3.28 3.28
C GLU A 278 -15.98 -3.95 4.12
N PRO A 279 -17.25 -3.54 3.98
CA PRO A 279 -18.34 -4.08 4.79
C PRO A 279 -18.48 -5.60 4.69
N SER A 280 -18.50 -6.27 5.86
CA SER A 280 -18.69 -7.70 5.99
C SER A 280 -20.08 -8.07 6.53
N GLU A 281 -20.53 -9.31 6.29
CA GLU A 281 -21.80 -9.80 6.85
C GLU A 281 -21.83 -9.80 8.38
N SER A 282 -20.68 -9.99 9.02
CA SER A 282 -20.57 -10.07 10.48
C SER A 282 -20.42 -8.72 11.18
N GLU A 283 -19.78 -7.73 10.53
CA GLU A 283 -19.41 -6.45 11.15
C GLU A 283 -20.10 -5.24 10.49
N GLY A 284 -20.71 -5.42 9.31
CA GLY A 284 -21.29 -4.32 8.55
C GLY A 284 -20.26 -3.27 8.17
N THR A 285 -20.60 -1.99 8.36
CA THR A 285 -19.76 -0.82 8.05
C THR A 285 -18.90 -0.34 9.22
N LYS A 286 -18.84 -1.09 10.29
CA LYS A 286 -18.26 -0.68 11.58
C LYS A 286 -16.85 -0.08 11.47
N TYR A 287 -15.93 -0.74 10.77
CA TYR A 287 -14.56 -0.25 10.62
C TYR A 287 -14.46 1.01 9.73
N LEU A 288 -15.32 1.13 8.74
CA LEU A 288 -15.47 2.36 7.96
C LEU A 288 -16.03 3.51 8.82
N GLU A 289 -16.99 3.22 9.70
CA GLU A 289 -17.56 4.22 10.62
C GLU A 289 -16.50 4.73 11.62
N ILE A 290 -15.62 3.85 12.12
CA ILE A 290 -14.49 4.24 12.97
C ILE A 290 -13.56 5.21 12.22
N LEU A 291 -13.16 4.88 10.97
CA LEU A 291 -12.31 5.76 10.16
C LEU A 291 -12.96 7.12 9.94
N ARG A 292 -14.24 7.15 9.57
CA ARG A 292 -14.98 8.41 9.41
C ARG A 292 -14.96 9.23 10.70
N ASP A 293 -15.29 8.61 11.82
CA ASP A 293 -15.47 9.32 13.09
C ASP A 293 -14.12 9.83 13.63
N VAL A 294 -13.03 9.12 13.42
CA VAL A 294 -11.68 9.56 13.79
C VAL A 294 -11.18 10.66 12.84
N LEU A 295 -11.32 10.48 11.52
CA LEU A 295 -10.80 11.43 10.53
C LEU A 295 -11.65 12.71 10.44
N SER A 296 -12.94 12.69 10.81
CA SER A 296 -13.83 13.85 10.72
C SER A 296 -13.75 14.77 11.94
N ASN A 297 -13.07 14.38 13.01
CA ASN A 297 -12.96 15.19 14.24
C ASN A 297 -11.81 16.19 14.22
N GLU A 298 -11.15 16.37 13.07
CA GLU A 298 -10.13 17.40 12.80
C GLU A 298 -10.56 18.32 11.61
#